data_a88059ecbe7e87a7e77b7df90c509dc9
#
_entry.id   a88059ecbe7e87a7e77b7df90c509dc9
#
_cell.length_a   1.000
_cell.length_b   1.000
_cell.length_c   1.000
_cell.angle_alpha   90.00
_cell.angle_beta   90.00
_cell.angle_gamma   90.00
#
_symmetry.space_group_name_H-M   'P 1'
#
loop_
_entity.id
_entity.type
_entity.pdbx_description
1 polymer ?
#
loop_
_entity_poly.entity_id
_entity_poly.type
_entity_poly.pdbx_seq_one_letter_code
_entity_poly.pdbx_strand_id
1 'polypeptide(L)'
;MSYRYGHEVLEVRSEALRGNPLGDPHVRELHVLVPEVEGTHPAIWVLGGYSGTPGNLLADDPWSEGLLRRVNRLASEGKLEPAIFVLPDCFTSLGGSQYLDSPATGLYERYLWDDCRSAVEARWSCGKHGVAGKSSGGFGAILNAVRHPEHVRAVACHAGDMAFEYCYLGHFPALAEALRRYGGVEPFVEAFRAAKKKRSGEWFDPIQTLCMAACYSPDERAPMGIGLPFDPKTLELRDELWERWLAVDPVRLVEDPRHAATLGGLNLLFIDAGTRDEYHLQWGARRLASRLRALGIPHEHEEFDDSHSGTSYRYDVSLPKLSAALRR
;
A
#
# COMPACT_ATOMS: atom_id res chain seq x y z
N MET A 1 23.65 20.83 -2.44
CA MET A 1 22.92 22.03 -2.95
C MET A 1 21.56 22.02 -2.32
N SER A 2 21.05 23.16 -1.83
CA SER A 2 19.68 23.25 -1.33
C SER A 2 18.74 23.46 -2.51
N TYR A 3 17.66 22.68 -2.58
CA TYR A 3 16.61 22.77 -3.59
C TYR A 3 15.24 22.60 -2.93
N ARG A 4 14.18 22.90 -3.65
CA ARG A 4 12.81 22.80 -3.17
C ARG A 4 12.00 21.85 -4.03
N TYR A 5 10.84 21.47 -3.53
CA TYR A 5 9.85 20.69 -4.25
C TYR A 5 8.63 21.55 -4.56
N GLY A 6 8.22 21.53 -5.83
CA GLY A 6 6.91 21.96 -6.24
C GLY A 6 5.90 20.83 -6.10
N HIS A 7 4.60 21.18 -5.99
CA HIS A 7 3.50 20.22 -5.98
C HIS A 7 2.66 20.43 -7.24
N GLU A 8 2.59 19.40 -8.08
CA GLU A 8 1.75 19.35 -9.27
C GLU A 8 0.66 18.29 -9.14
N VAL A 9 -0.45 18.50 -9.82
CA VAL A 9 -1.57 17.55 -9.86
C VAL A 9 -1.90 17.28 -11.32
N LEU A 10 -1.84 16.00 -11.71
CA LEU A 10 -2.22 15.52 -13.02
C LEU A 10 -3.60 14.88 -12.98
N GLU A 11 -4.44 15.13 -13.96
CA GLU A 11 -5.66 14.36 -14.20
C GLU A 11 -5.29 13.11 -15.00
N VAL A 12 -5.46 11.93 -14.41
CA VAL A 12 -5.25 10.63 -15.07
C VAL A 12 -6.59 10.01 -15.41
N ARG A 13 -6.86 9.87 -16.71
CA ARG A 13 -8.03 9.12 -17.23
C ARG A 13 -7.65 7.67 -17.41
N SER A 14 -7.92 6.87 -16.39
CA SER A 14 -7.53 5.47 -16.36
C SER A 14 -8.46 4.59 -17.21
N GLU A 15 -7.89 3.91 -18.19
CA GLU A 15 -8.61 2.86 -18.91
C GLU A 15 -8.71 1.59 -18.06
N ALA A 16 -7.72 1.33 -17.19
CA ALA A 16 -7.73 0.19 -16.28
C ALA A 16 -8.89 0.26 -15.25
N LEU A 17 -9.27 1.47 -14.81
CA LEU A 17 -10.36 1.67 -13.84
C LEU A 17 -11.73 1.92 -14.49
N ARG A 18 -11.78 2.03 -15.83
CA ARG A 18 -13.06 2.31 -16.52
C ARG A 18 -14.06 1.18 -16.29
N GLY A 19 -15.24 1.53 -15.76
CA GLY A 19 -16.32 0.57 -15.51
C GLY A 19 -16.03 -0.44 -14.40
N ASN A 20 -15.19 -0.06 -13.42
CA ASN A 20 -14.90 -0.93 -12.27
C ASN A 20 -16.16 -1.32 -11.50
N PRO A 21 -16.17 -2.50 -10.83
CA PRO A 21 -17.39 -3.06 -10.22
C PRO A 21 -17.96 -2.21 -9.08
N LEU A 22 -17.14 -1.43 -8.41
CA LEU A 22 -17.58 -0.59 -7.29
C LEU A 22 -18.22 0.73 -7.75
N GLY A 23 -18.09 1.07 -9.05
CA GLY A 23 -18.56 2.34 -9.60
C GLY A 23 -17.67 3.53 -9.18
N ASP A 24 -16.45 3.27 -8.74
CA ASP A 24 -15.51 4.30 -8.36
C ASP A 24 -15.02 5.10 -9.60
N PRO A 25 -14.66 6.38 -9.45
CA PRO A 25 -14.21 7.20 -10.57
C PRO A 25 -13.00 6.59 -11.28
N HIS A 26 -12.99 6.61 -12.63
CA HIS A 26 -11.84 6.23 -13.45
C HIS A 26 -10.96 7.44 -13.82
N VAL A 27 -11.45 8.64 -13.57
CA VAL A 27 -10.67 9.88 -13.68
C VAL A 27 -10.19 10.22 -12.28
N ARG A 28 -8.88 10.24 -12.09
CA ARG A 28 -8.24 10.40 -10.79
C ARG A 28 -7.20 11.51 -10.80
N GLU A 29 -7.06 12.18 -9.67
CA GLU A 29 -5.96 13.09 -9.44
C GLU A 29 -4.70 12.32 -9.04
N LEU A 30 -3.59 12.58 -9.73
CA LEU A 30 -2.27 12.07 -9.41
C LEU A 30 -1.42 13.22 -8.88
N HIS A 31 -1.12 13.19 -7.59
CA HIS A 31 -0.30 14.20 -6.95
C HIS A 31 1.19 13.87 -7.12
N VAL A 32 1.98 14.85 -7.55
CA VAL A 32 3.41 14.67 -7.83
C VAL A 32 4.21 15.79 -7.17
N LEU A 33 5.22 15.42 -6.39
CA LEU A 33 6.19 16.38 -5.84
C LEU A 33 7.45 16.33 -6.71
N VAL A 34 7.78 17.45 -7.31
CA VAL A 34 8.84 17.56 -8.31
C VAL A 34 9.98 18.42 -7.74
N PRO A 35 11.23 17.94 -7.74
CA PRO A 35 12.36 18.76 -7.31
C PRO A 35 12.62 19.89 -8.32
N GLU A 36 12.81 21.10 -7.82
CA GLU A 36 13.16 22.29 -8.65
C GLU A 36 14.63 22.24 -9.06
N VAL A 37 15.03 21.13 -9.66
CA VAL A 37 16.37 20.86 -10.17
C VAL A 37 16.25 20.19 -11.53
N GLU A 38 16.95 20.70 -12.53
CA GLU A 38 16.96 20.09 -13.85
C GLU A 38 17.64 18.72 -13.86
N GLY A 39 17.18 17.84 -14.74
CA GLY A 39 17.78 16.52 -14.95
C GLY A 39 16.79 15.37 -14.93
N THR A 40 17.34 14.17 -15.07
CA THR A 40 16.61 12.91 -14.89
C THR A 40 16.66 12.51 -13.43
N HIS A 41 15.50 12.30 -12.82
CA HIS A 41 15.38 11.95 -11.40
C HIS A 41 14.72 10.59 -11.23
N PRO A 42 15.10 9.79 -10.22
CA PRO A 42 14.35 8.61 -9.87
C PRO A 42 12.93 8.99 -9.41
N ALA A 43 11.96 8.10 -9.63
CA ALA A 43 10.59 8.29 -9.16
C ALA A 43 10.31 7.38 -7.95
N ILE A 44 9.84 7.97 -6.86
CA ILE A 44 9.47 7.25 -5.63
C ILE A 44 7.95 7.32 -5.46
N TRP A 45 7.30 6.17 -5.59
CA TRP A 45 5.87 6.02 -5.38
C TRP A 45 5.58 5.88 -3.90
N VAL A 46 4.73 6.75 -3.35
CA VAL A 46 4.39 6.74 -1.93
C VAL A 46 2.95 6.26 -1.77
N LEU A 47 2.81 5.03 -1.31
CA LEU A 47 1.54 4.33 -1.19
C LEU A 47 0.94 4.51 0.21
N GLY A 48 -0.31 4.97 0.27
CA GLY A 48 -1.03 5.15 1.53
C GLY A 48 -1.40 3.83 2.21
N GLY A 49 -1.67 3.85 3.50
CA GLY A 49 -2.31 2.74 4.21
C GLY A 49 -3.78 2.59 3.83
N TYR A 50 -4.47 1.59 4.40
CA TYR A 50 -5.91 1.42 4.22
C TYR A 50 -6.67 2.72 4.55
N SER A 51 -7.62 3.09 3.71
CA SER A 51 -8.35 4.36 3.73
C SER A 51 -7.48 5.63 3.55
N GLY A 52 -6.21 5.48 3.22
CA GLY A 52 -5.31 6.60 2.92
C GLY A 52 -5.53 7.16 1.52
N THR A 53 -5.35 8.47 1.38
CA THR A 53 -5.41 9.21 0.13
C THR A 53 -4.17 10.09 -0.02
N PRO A 54 -3.84 10.59 -1.21
CA PRO A 54 -2.79 11.60 -1.38
C PRO A 54 -2.96 12.81 -0.46
N GLY A 55 -4.21 13.26 -0.25
CA GLY A 55 -4.52 14.34 0.68
C GLY A 55 -4.10 14.05 2.12
N ASN A 56 -4.22 12.80 2.59
CA ASN A 56 -3.75 12.41 3.93
C ASN A 56 -2.21 12.43 4.02
N LEU A 57 -1.51 12.03 2.97
CA LEU A 57 -0.03 12.08 2.94
C LEU A 57 0.50 13.51 2.89
N LEU A 58 -0.23 14.42 2.26
CA LEU A 58 0.13 15.83 2.10
C LEU A 58 -0.36 16.70 3.26
N ALA A 59 -1.32 16.22 4.05
CA ALA A 59 -1.88 16.98 5.16
C ALA A 59 -0.78 17.36 6.17
N ASP A 60 -0.75 18.64 6.51
CA ASP A 60 0.20 19.24 7.43
C ASP A 60 -0.58 19.90 8.58
N ASP A 61 -0.21 19.61 9.80
CA ASP A 61 -0.80 20.21 10.99
C ASP A 61 0.30 20.49 12.03
N PRO A 62 0.00 21.20 13.15
CA PRO A 62 1.01 21.55 14.14
C PRO A 62 1.76 20.36 14.76
N TRP A 63 1.22 19.15 14.68
CA TRP A 63 1.75 17.94 15.33
C TRP A 63 2.19 16.88 14.34
N SER A 64 1.89 17.06 13.05
CA SER A 64 2.18 16.10 12.00
C SER A 64 2.69 16.80 10.74
N GLU A 65 3.87 16.40 10.30
CA GLU A 65 4.50 16.93 9.09
C GLU A 65 4.01 16.18 7.86
N GLY A 66 3.35 16.90 6.94
CA GLY A 66 2.95 16.38 5.64
C GLY A 66 4.14 16.10 4.73
N LEU A 67 3.94 15.26 3.71
CA LEU A 67 5.04 14.79 2.87
C LEU A 67 5.75 15.92 2.10
N LEU A 68 5.03 16.92 1.58
CA LEU A 68 5.64 18.05 0.88
C LEU A 68 6.59 18.85 1.79
N ARG A 69 6.16 19.14 3.02
CA ARG A 69 6.99 19.83 3.99
C ARG A 69 8.21 18.99 4.37
N ARG A 70 8.04 17.69 4.57
CA ARG A 70 9.08 16.72 4.90
C ARG A 70 10.17 16.67 3.83
N VAL A 71 9.81 16.48 2.56
CA VAL A 71 10.80 16.40 1.47
C VAL A 71 11.53 17.73 1.29
N ASN A 72 10.84 18.87 1.49
CA ASN A 72 11.46 20.19 1.47
C ASN A 72 12.48 20.37 2.61
N ARG A 73 12.12 19.94 3.83
CA ARG A 73 13.04 19.98 4.98
C ARG A 73 14.25 19.10 4.74
N LEU A 74 14.05 17.85 4.36
CA LEU A 74 15.14 16.89 4.10
C LEU A 74 16.07 17.37 2.98
N ALA A 75 15.52 17.97 1.93
CA ALA A 75 16.30 18.58 0.85
C ALA A 75 17.11 19.77 1.35
N SER A 76 16.51 20.66 2.16
CA SER A 76 17.23 21.82 2.73
C SER A 76 18.35 21.42 3.69
N GLU A 77 18.18 20.28 4.39
CA GLU A 77 19.19 19.69 5.27
C GLU A 77 20.28 18.91 4.50
N GLY A 78 20.17 18.80 3.17
CA GLY A 78 21.10 18.02 2.34
C GLY A 78 21.03 16.51 2.57
N LYS A 79 19.93 16.01 3.15
CA LYS A 79 19.72 14.59 3.47
C LYS A 79 19.01 13.82 2.35
N LEU A 80 18.33 14.51 1.44
CA LEU A 80 17.55 13.91 0.37
C LEU A 80 18.21 14.19 -0.98
N GLU A 81 18.43 13.13 -1.76
CA GLU A 81 18.81 13.27 -3.17
C GLU A 81 17.59 13.62 -4.00
N PRO A 82 17.72 14.46 -5.07
CA PRO A 82 16.58 14.81 -5.91
C PRO A 82 15.87 13.57 -6.47
N ALA A 83 14.57 13.45 -6.20
CA ALA A 83 13.69 12.39 -6.67
C ALA A 83 12.29 12.95 -6.91
N ILE A 84 11.54 12.42 -7.85
CA ILE A 84 10.12 12.73 -8.06
C ILE A 84 9.30 11.85 -7.10
N PHE A 85 8.41 12.44 -6.30
CA PHE A 85 7.51 11.66 -5.45
C PHE A 85 6.13 11.60 -6.08
N VAL A 86 5.62 10.39 -6.29
CA VAL A 86 4.33 10.13 -6.93
C VAL A 86 3.37 9.57 -5.90
N LEU A 87 2.23 10.20 -5.73
CA LEU A 87 1.21 9.86 -4.75
C LEU A 87 -0.09 9.50 -5.49
N PRO A 88 -0.28 8.21 -5.85
CA PRO A 88 -1.46 7.77 -6.58
C PRO A 88 -2.69 7.69 -5.65
N ASP A 89 -3.85 8.07 -6.18
CA ASP A 89 -5.13 7.82 -5.51
C ASP A 89 -5.64 6.42 -5.85
N CYS A 90 -5.40 5.46 -4.94
CA CYS A 90 -5.89 4.09 -5.03
C CYS A 90 -7.03 3.79 -4.04
N PHE A 91 -7.69 4.84 -3.56
CA PHE A 91 -8.86 4.73 -2.69
C PHE A 91 -10.06 4.14 -3.46
N THR A 92 -10.82 3.26 -2.82
CA THR A 92 -12.07 2.71 -3.32
C THR A 92 -13.23 3.05 -2.39
N SER A 93 -14.46 2.85 -2.83
CA SER A 93 -15.63 2.99 -1.96
C SER A 93 -15.66 1.98 -0.80
N LEU A 94 -14.81 0.94 -0.84
CA LEU A 94 -14.54 0.02 0.28
C LEU A 94 -13.32 0.43 1.12
N GLY A 95 -12.60 1.49 0.76
CA GLY A 95 -11.49 2.05 1.54
C GLY A 95 -10.09 1.84 0.96
N GLY A 96 -9.86 0.86 0.10
CA GLY A 96 -8.55 0.59 -0.50
C GLY A 96 -8.64 -0.38 -1.68
N SER A 97 -7.50 -0.62 -2.33
CA SER A 97 -7.37 -1.55 -3.47
C SER A 97 -6.26 -2.56 -3.26
N GLN A 98 -5.55 -2.46 -2.16
CA GLN A 98 -4.35 -3.25 -1.87
C GLN A 98 -3.32 -3.21 -3.01
N TYR A 99 -3.40 -2.21 -3.89
CA TYR A 99 -2.47 -1.97 -5.00
C TYR A 99 -2.30 -3.13 -5.96
N LEU A 100 -3.37 -3.92 -6.13
CA LEU A 100 -3.42 -5.07 -7.03
C LEU A 100 -4.67 -5.04 -7.90
N ASP A 101 -4.66 -5.83 -8.98
CA ASP A 101 -5.81 -6.01 -9.83
C ASP A 101 -6.79 -7.01 -9.20
N SER A 102 -8.07 -6.60 -9.09
CA SER A 102 -9.14 -7.48 -8.67
C SER A 102 -10.41 -7.24 -9.48
N PRO A 103 -11.08 -8.31 -9.94
CA PRO A 103 -12.38 -8.17 -10.60
C PRO A 103 -13.48 -7.68 -9.68
N ALA A 104 -13.27 -7.61 -8.35
CA ALA A 104 -14.25 -7.08 -7.41
C ALA A 104 -14.02 -5.60 -7.05
N THR A 105 -12.82 -5.06 -7.24
CA THR A 105 -12.51 -3.65 -6.92
C THR A 105 -12.11 -2.83 -8.14
N GLY A 106 -11.42 -3.42 -9.10
CA GLY A 106 -10.84 -2.74 -10.26
C GLY A 106 -9.37 -3.10 -10.48
N LEU A 107 -8.81 -2.66 -11.59
CA LEU A 107 -7.46 -3.03 -12.04
C LEU A 107 -6.44 -1.99 -11.55
N TYR A 108 -6.22 -1.94 -10.24
CA TYR A 108 -5.40 -0.90 -9.60
C TYR A 108 -3.88 -1.09 -9.76
N GLU A 109 -3.41 -2.31 -10.00
CA GLU A 109 -2.02 -2.58 -10.37
C GLU A 109 -1.70 -2.00 -11.76
N ARG A 110 -2.59 -2.21 -12.74
CA ARG A 110 -2.48 -1.60 -14.07
C ARG A 110 -2.66 -0.08 -14.03
N TYR A 111 -3.57 0.42 -13.21
CA TYR A 111 -3.70 1.86 -13.01
C TYR A 111 -2.38 2.49 -12.55
N LEU A 112 -1.66 1.85 -11.64
CA LEU A 112 -0.36 2.33 -11.18
C LEU A 112 0.69 2.31 -12.29
N TRP A 113 0.88 1.12 -12.93
CA TRP A 113 2.04 0.89 -13.78
C TRP A 113 1.81 1.19 -15.25
N ASP A 114 0.58 1.17 -15.73
CA ASP A 114 0.26 1.55 -17.11
C ASP A 114 -0.18 3.02 -17.18
N ASP A 115 -1.21 3.42 -16.42
CA ASP A 115 -1.80 4.75 -16.56
C ASP A 115 -1.00 5.83 -15.81
N CYS A 116 -0.78 5.68 -14.50
CA CYS A 116 -0.08 6.70 -13.70
C CYS A 116 1.40 6.83 -14.11
N ARG A 117 2.11 5.71 -14.29
CA ARG A 117 3.51 5.75 -14.70
C ARG A 117 3.66 6.45 -16.06
N SER A 118 2.83 6.10 -17.03
CA SER A 118 2.86 6.73 -18.35
C SER A 118 2.61 8.24 -18.27
N ALA A 119 1.68 8.68 -17.43
CA ALA A 119 1.40 10.10 -17.22
C ALA A 119 2.60 10.85 -16.60
N VAL A 120 3.28 10.24 -15.64
CA VAL A 120 4.48 10.80 -14.99
C VAL A 120 5.65 10.88 -15.97
N GLU A 121 5.94 9.78 -16.69
CA GLU A 121 7.05 9.69 -17.65
C GLU A 121 6.84 10.57 -18.89
N ALA A 122 5.59 10.86 -19.27
CA ALA A 122 5.28 11.80 -20.34
C ALA A 122 5.57 13.28 -19.93
N ARG A 123 5.56 13.57 -18.62
CA ARG A 123 5.72 14.94 -18.12
C ARG A 123 7.14 15.22 -17.64
N TRP A 124 7.83 14.23 -17.07
CA TRP A 124 9.18 14.37 -16.49
C TRP A 124 10.11 13.25 -16.94
N SER A 125 11.39 13.59 -17.03
CA SER A 125 12.43 12.58 -17.28
C SER A 125 12.68 11.75 -16.04
N CYS A 126 12.13 10.51 -16.03
CA CYS A 126 12.24 9.59 -14.93
C CYS A 126 13.39 8.60 -15.11
N GLY A 127 14.12 8.34 -14.04
CA GLY A 127 15.10 7.26 -13.93
C GLY A 127 14.48 5.97 -13.38
N LYS A 128 15.20 5.30 -12.48
CA LYS A 128 14.71 4.10 -11.78
C LYS A 128 13.53 4.43 -10.86
N HIS A 129 12.64 3.48 -10.66
CA HIS A 129 11.52 3.63 -9.74
C HIS A 129 11.79 2.92 -8.41
N GLY A 130 11.31 3.54 -7.33
CA GLY A 130 11.22 2.93 -6.00
C GLY A 130 9.80 3.06 -5.44
N VAL A 131 9.47 2.23 -4.48
CA VAL A 131 8.16 2.26 -3.82
C VAL A 131 8.34 2.35 -2.32
N ALA A 132 7.67 3.30 -1.70
CA ALA A 132 7.55 3.43 -0.25
C ALA A 132 6.09 3.33 0.16
N GLY A 133 5.80 2.76 1.30
CA GLY A 133 4.44 2.76 1.80
C GLY A 133 4.34 2.25 3.22
N LYS A 134 3.20 2.51 3.83
CA LYS A 134 2.91 2.10 5.20
C LYS A 134 1.64 1.25 5.24
N SER A 135 1.62 0.23 6.13
CA SER A 135 0.46 -0.66 6.29
C SER A 135 0.12 -1.33 4.95
N SER A 136 -1.11 -1.23 4.46
CA SER A 136 -1.48 -1.67 3.10
C SER A 136 -0.56 -1.10 2.01
N GLY A 137 -0.03 0.12 2.18
CA GLY A 137 0.97 0.69 1.26
C GLY A 137 2.32 -0.01 1.35
N GLY A 138 2.73 -0.45 2.55
CA GLY A 138 3.93 -1.25 2.76
C GLY A 138 3.82 -2.64 2.13
N PHE A 139 2.66 -3.28 2.26
CA PHE A 139 2.31 -4.49 1.51
C PHE A 139 2.41 -4.24 0.01
N GLY A 140 1.73 -3.18 -0.48
CA GLY A 140 1.75 -2.79 -1.89
C GLY A 140 3.17 -2.55 -2.41
N ALA A 141 4.07 -1.98 -1.60
CA ALA A 141 5.46 -1.75 -2.00
C ALA A 141 6.21 -3.06 -2.28
N ILE A 142 6.07 -4.07 -1.43
CA ILE A 142 6.70 -5.39 -1.63
C ILE A 142 6.03 -6.13 -2.80
N LEU A 143 4.69 -6.16 -2.85
CA LEU A 143 3.95 -6.86 -3.88
C LEU A 143 4.30 -6.32 -5.28
N ASN A 144 4.30 -5.00 -5.44
CA ASN A 144 4.61 -4.39 -6.73
C ASN A 144 6.09 -4.56 -7.11
N ALA A 145 7.01 -4.65 -6.16
CA ALA A 145 8.41 -4.96 -6.47
C ALA A 145 8.57 -6.36 -7.06
N VAL A 146 7.88 -7.38 -6.51
CA VAL A 146 7.99 -8.75 -7.02
C VAL A 146 7.23 -8.96 -8.32
N ARG A 147 6.18 -8.18 -8.58
CA ARG A 147 5.36 -8.26 -9.81
C ARG A 147 5.89 -7.41 -10.96
N HIS A 148 6.59 -6.31 -10.65
CA HIS A 148 7.14 -5.37 -11.64
C HIS A 148 8.65 -5.18 -11.47
N PRO A 149 9.44 -6.28 -11.52
CA PRO A 149 10.90 -6.21 -11.34
C PRO A 149 11.60 -5.38 -12.42
N GLU A 150 10.97 -5.18 -13.57
CA GLU A 150 11.46 -4.33 -14.65
C GLU A 150 11.40 -2.85 -14.28
N HIS A 151 10.49 -2.45 -13.40
CA HIS A 151 10.30 -1.07 -12.97
C HIS A 151 10.89 -0.78 -11.60
N VAL A 152 10.58 -1.59 -10.58
CA VAL A 152 10.91 -1.31 -9.18
C VAL A 152 12.33 -1.77 -8.84
N ARG A 153 13.15 -0.85 -8.32
CA ARG A 153 14.55 -1.11 -7.93
C ARG A 153 14.85 -0.89 -6.46
N ALA A 154 13.94 -0.27 -5.72
CA ALA A 154 14.11 -0.06 -4.29
C ALA A 154 12.76 -0.03 -3.57
N VAL A 155 12.72 -0.54 -2.35
CA VAL A 155 11.50 -0.67 -1.54
C VAL A 155 11.75 -0.16 -0.13
N ALA A 156 10.78 0.60 0.40
CA ALA A 156 10.66 0.88 1.82
C ALA A 156 9.25 0.47 2.32
N CYS A 157 9.21 -0.53 3.16
CA CYS A 157 8.01 -1.10 3.74
C CYS A 157 7.90 -0.74 5.22
N HIS A 158 7.01 0.20 5.55
CA HIS A 158 6.74 0.61 6.92
C HIS A 158 5.52 -0.13 7.46
N ALA A 159 5.71 -0.97 8.46
CA ALA A 159 4.66 -1.76 9.09
C ALA A 159 3.67 -2.32 8.05
N GLY A 160 4.22 -2.99 7.00
CA GLY A 160 3.41 -3.52 5.91
C GLY A 160 2.59 -4.72 6.33
N ASP A 161 1.39 -4.85 5.75
CA ASP A 161 0.51 -5.99 6.01
C ASP A 161 1.22 -7.27 5.56
N MET A 162 1.51 -8.16 6.48
CA MET A 162 2.20 -9.43 6.23
C MET A 162 2.03 -10.38 7.42
N ALA A 163 2.24 -11.68 7.21
CA ALA A 163 1.85 -12.75 8.12
C ALA A 163 0.35 -12.66 8.43
N PHE A 164 -0.45 -12.85 7.40
CA PHE A 164 -1.90 -12.59 7.38
C PHE A 164 -2.67 -13.34 8.46
N GLU A 165 -2.11 -14.45 8.97
CA GLU A 165 -2.64 -15.15 10.13
C GLU A 165 -2.69 -14.28 11.40
N TYR A 166 -1.78 -13.30 11.53
CA TYR A 166 -1.72 -12.41 12.70
C TYR A 166 -2.46 -11.10 12.49
N CYS A 167 -2.38 -10.51 11.30
CA CYS A 167 -2.96 -9.20 11.08
C CYS A 167 -4.41 -9.22 10.59
N TYR A 168 -4.94 -10.37 10.11
CA TYR A 168 -6.29 -10.39 9.55
C TYR A 168 -7.27 -11.35 10.24
N LEU A 169 -6.84 -12.54 10.68
CA LEU A 169 -7.79 -13.53 11.25
C LEU A 169 -8.58 -12.97 12.44
N GLY A 170 -7.96 -12.15 13.27
CA GLY A 170 -8.60 -11.52 14.42
C GLY A 170 -9.76 -10.59 14.08
N HIS A 171 -9.86 -10.12 12.84
CA HIS A 171 -10.92 -9.21 12.37
C HIS A 171 -12.12 -9.95 11.73
N PHE A 172 -12.01 -11.24 11.42
CA PHE A 172 -13.10 -12.02 10.81
C PHE A 172 -14.38 -12.03 11.64
N PRO A 173 -14.33 -12.18 12.98
CA PRO A 173 -15.53 -12.12 13.81
C PRO A 173 -16.30 -10.81 13.70
N ALA A 174 -15.59 -9.66 13.61
CA ALA A 174 -16.23 -8.36 13.48
C ALA A 174 -17.01 -8.25 12.16
N LEU A 175 -16.45 -8.73 11.04
CA LEU A 175 -17.17 -8.78 9.77
C LEU A 175 -18.35 -9.73 9.83
N ALA A 176 -18.20 -10.95 10.38
CA ALA A 176 -19.29 -11.91 10.49
C ALA A 176 -20.49 -11.34 11.28
N GLU A 177 -20.23 -10.67 12.40
CA GLU A 177 -21.28 -10.02 13.20
C GLU A 177 -21.95 -8.88 12.44
N ALA A 178 -21.18 -8.07 11.70
CA ALA A 178 -21.73 -7.01 10.86
C ALA A 178 -22.64 -7.60 9.76
N LEU A 179 -22.19 -8.64 9.06
CA LEU A 179 -23.00 -9.29 8.02
C LEU A 179 -24.29 -9.92 8.60
N ARG A 180 -24.21 -10.53 9.78
CA ARG A 180 -25.38 -11.07 10.48
C ARG A 180 -26.38 -9.95 10.82
N ARG A 181 -25.88 -8.81 11.33
CA ARG A 181 -26.71 -7.66 11.74
C ARG A 181 -27.42 -7.02 10.59
N TYR A 182 -26.75 -6.86 9.45
CA TYR A 182 -27.29 -6.17 8.29
C TYR A 182 -27.94 -7.10 7.25
N GLY A 183 -27.83 -8.42 7.40
CA GLY A 183 -28.48 -9.41 6.54
C GLY A 183 -27.66 -9.80 5.31
N GLY A 184 -26.35 -9.57 5.30
CA GLY A 184 -25.44 -9.98 4.22
C GLY A 184 -24.51 -8.86 3.72
N VAL A 185 -23.70 -9.17 2.69
CA VAL A 185 -22.68 -8.29 2.15
C VAL A 185 -23.29 -7.02 1.54
N GLU A 186 -24.22 -7.15 0.62
CA GLU A 186 -24.85 -6.02 -0.09
C GLU A 186 -25.55 -5.06 0.88
N PRO A 187 -26.46 -5.51 1.77
CA PRO A 187 -27.11 -4.62 2.74
C PRO A 187 -26.13 -3.97 3.70
N PHE A 188 -25.06 -4.66 4.08
CA PHE A 188 -23.98 -4.09 4.93
C PHE A 188 -23.27 -2.94 4.19
N VAL A 189 -22.89 -3.14 2.93
CA VAL A 189 -22.22 -2.11 2.13
C VAL A 189 -23.13 -0.91 1.88
N GLU A 190 -24.42 -1.14 1.63
CA GLU A 190 -25.41 -0.06 1.47
C GLU A 190 -25.55 0.76 2.77
N ALA A 191 -25.65 0.08 3.91
CA ALA A 191 -25.71 0.74 5.22
C ALA A 191 -24.42 1.53 5.51
N PHE A 192 -23.25 0.96 5.21
CA PHE A 192 -21.97 1.66 5.30
C PHE A 192 -21.92 2.90 4.40
N ARG A 193 -22.36 2.79 3.15
CA ARG A 193 -22.40 3.94 2.22
C ARG A 193 -23.29 5.07 2.75
N ALA A 194 -24.42 4.75 3.37
CA ALA A 194 -25.33 5.69 3.99
C ALA A 194 -24.85 6.27 5.33
N ALA A 195 -23.89 5.62 6.00
CA ALA A 195 -23.40 6.01 7.32
C ALA A 195 -22.71 7.38 7.28
N LYS A 196 -23.03 8.27 8.26
CA LYS A 196 -22.41 9.59 8.41
C LYS A 196 -21.00 9.54 9.02
N LYS A 197 -20.74 8.56 9.90
CA LYS A 197 -19.48 8.37 10.60
C LYS A 197 -18.86 7.03 10.19
N LYS A 198 -18.10 7.01 9.09
CA LYS A 198 -17.52 5.78 8.53
C LYS A 198 -16.28 5.27 9.28
N ARG A 199 -15.58 6.15 10.01
CA ARG A 199 -14.35 5.80 10.76
C ARG A 199 -14.60 5.42 12.23
N SER A 200 -15.78 4.90 12.56
CA SER A 200 -16.06 4.33 13.89
C SER A 200 -15.75 2.84 13.91
N GLY A 201 -15.45 2.27 15.08
CA GLY A 201 -15.16 0.82 15.22
C GLY A 201 -16.28 -0.08 14.73
N GLU A 202 -17.54 0.40 14.71
CA GLU A 202 -18.69 -0.33 14.15
C GLU A 202 -18.52 -0.63 12.65
N TRP A 203 -17.85 0.28 11.91
CA TRP A 203 -17.70 0.19 10.46
C TRP A 203 -16.29 -0.18 10.04
N PHE A 204 -15.27 0.35 10.74
CA PHE A 204 -13.90 0.34 10.24
C PHE A 204 -13.34 -1.08 10.05
N ASP A 205 -13.36 -1.91 11.08
CA ASP A 205 -12.83 -3.28 11.00
C ASP A 205 -13.63 -4.18 10.06
N PRO A 206 -15.00 -4.17 10.10
CA PRO A 206 -15.78 -4.95 9.13
C PRO A 206 -15.55 -4.54 7.68
N ILE A 207 -15.55 -3.23 7.37
CA ILE A 207 -15.38 -2.80 5.98
C ILE A 207 -13.95 -3.01 5.48
N GLN A 208 -12.95 -2.87 6.36
CA GLN A 208 -11.56 -3.21 6.04
C GLN A 208 -11.44 -4.69 5.67
N THR A 209 -11.97 -5.58 6.49
CA THR A 209 -11.93 -7.03 6.24
C THR A 209 -12.66 -7.39 4.94
N LEU A 210 -13.81 -6.77 4.67
CA LEU A 210 -14.53 -6.97 3.41
C LEU A 210 -13.76 -6.45 2.20
N CYS A 211 -13.07 -5.30 2.34
CA CYS A 211 -12.19 -4.76 1.32
C CYS A 211 -11.03 -5.71 1.00
N MET A 212 -10.39 -6.29 2.04
CA MET A 212 -9.35 -7.31 1.84
C MET A 212 -9.89 -8.53 1.11
N ALA A 213 -11.11 -8.99 1.45
CA ALA A 213 -11.75 -10.10 0.75
C ALA A 213 -12.03 -9.76 -0.72
N ALA A 214 -12.48 -8.53 -1.02
CA ALA A 214 -12.68 -8.07 -2.39
C ALA A 214 -11.35 -8.03 -3.19
N CYS A 215 -10.23 -7.73 -2.53
CA CYS A 215 -8.91 -7.69 -3.16
C CYS A 215 -8.31 -9.09 -3.33
N TYR A 216 -8.32 -9.92 -2.29
CA TYR A 216 -7.51 -11.15 -2.25
C TYR A 216 -8.27 -12.41 -2.68
N SER A 217 -9.59 -12.44 -2.49
CA SER A 217 -10.43 -13.61 -2.84
C SER A 217 -11.69 -13.23 -3.63
N PRO A 218 -11.58 -12.50 -4.76
CA PRO A 218 -12.74 -12.24 -5.59
C PRO A 218 -13.38 -13.55 -6.07
N ASP A 219 -14.73 -13.61 -6.05
CA ASP A 219 -15.53 -14.74 -6.55
C ASP A 219 -16.81 -14.22 -7.22
N GLU A 220 -16.90 -14.31 -8.53
CA GLU A 220 -18.03 -13.82 -9.33
C GLU A 220 -19.38 -14.43 -8.91
N ARG A 221 -19.37 -15.60 -8.26
CA ARG A 221 -20.58 -16.27 -7.76
C ARG A 221 -21.05 -15.74 -6.40
N ALA A 222 -20.20 -14.97 -5.71
CA ALA A 222 -20.51 -14.39 -4.42
C ALA A 222 -21.17 -13.01 -4.55
N PRO A 223 -21.93 -12.56 -3.53
CA PRO A 223 -22.49 -11.21 -3.49
C PRO A 223 -21.41 -10.14 -3.71
N MET A 224 -21.67 -9.18 -4.59
CA MET A 224 -20.72 -8.14 -5.03
C MET A 224 -19.40 -8.68 -5.62
N GLY A 225 -19.32 -9.96 -6.01
CA GLY A 225 -18.07 -10.57 -6.46
C GLY A 225 -17.03 -10.81 -5.34
N ILE A 226 -17.45 -10.82 -4.07
CA ILE A 226 -16.55 -10.88 -2.91
C ILE A 226 -16.66 -12.23 -2.22
N GLY A 227 -15.65 -13.08 -2.39
CA GLY A 227 -15.54 -14.36 -1.69
C GLY A 227 -14.99 -14.18 -0.27
N LEU A 228 -15.78 -14.56 0.73
CA LEU A 228 -15.33 -14.51 2.13
C LEU A 228 -14.43 -15.72 2.43
N PRO A 229 -13.22 -15.55 3.00
CA PRO A 229 -12.31 -16.65 3.32
C PRO A 229 -12.77 -17.47 4.54
N PHE A 230 -13.99 -17.24 5.03
CA PHE A 230 -14.61 -17.95 6.14
C PHE A 230 -16.12 -18.06 5.93
N ASP A 231 -16.74 -19.02 6.62
CA ASP A 231 -18.19 -19.09 6.69
C ASP A 231 -18.70 -18.03 7.70
N PRO A 232 -19.60 -17.09 7.30
CA PRO A 232 -20.02 -16.01 8.19
C PRO A 232 -20.93 -16.47 9.35
N LYS A 233 -21.34 -17.76 9.41
CA LYS A 233 -22.15 -18.31 10.49
C LYS A 233 -21.32 -19.07 11.53
N THR A 234 -20.27 -19.76 11.07
CA THR A 234 -19.45 -20.64 11.92
C THR A 234 -18.04 -20.14 12.14
N LEU A 235 -17.56 -19.18 11.32
CA LEU A 235 -16.18 -18.72 11.22
C LEU A 235 -15.19 -19.80 10.77
N GLU A 236 -15.67 -20.96 10.31
CA GLU A 236 -14.81 -21.96 9.69
C GLU A 236 -14.12 -21.36 8.46
N LEU A 237 -12.81 -21.55 8.37
CA LEU A 237 -12.04 -21.08 7.21
C LEU A 237 -12.45 -21.86 5.96
N ARG A 238 -12.54 -21.15 4.86
CA ARG A 238 -12.67 -21.70 3.52
C ARG A 238 -11.27 -21.78 2.91
N ASP A 239 -10.64 -22.92 3.05
CA ASP A 239 -9.23 -23.14 2.73
C ASP A 239 -8.86 -22.61 1.34
N GLU A 240 -9.66 -22.88 0.30
CA GLU A 240 -9.39 -22.40 -1.06
C GLU A 240 -9.32 -20.87 -1.13
N LEU A 241 -10.19 -20.15 -0.45
CA LEU A 241 -10.21 -18.69 -0.46
C LEU A 241 -9.13 -18.13 0.46
N TRP A 242 -8.87 -18.77 1.61
CA TRP A 242 -7.81 -18.36 2.51
C TRP A 242 -6.42 -18.56 1.87
N GLU A 243 -6.20 -19.63 1.14
CA GLU A 243 -4.95 -19.84 0.38
C GLU A 243 -4.71 -18.76 -0.69
N ARG A 244 -5.77 -18.18 -1.29
CA ARG A 244 -5.62 -17.02 -2.18
C ARG A 244 -5.08 -15.79 -1.43
N TRP A 245 -5.49 -15.57 -0.18
CA TRP A 245 -4.92 -14.52 0.65
C TRP A 245 -3.45 -14.80 0.94
N LEU A 246 -3.14 -16.00 1.38
CA LEU A 246 -1.76 -16.40 1.68
C LEU A 246 -0.83 -16.35 0.46
N ALA A 247 -1.37 -16.54 -0.74
CA ALA A 247 -0.59 -16.45 -1.98
C ALA A 247 -0.03 -15.05 -2.26
N VAL A 248 -0.58 -14.00 -1.67
CA VAL A 248 -0.08 -12.62 -1.78
C VAL A 248 0.60 -12.12 -0.51
N ASP A 249 0.61 -12.90 0.57
CA ASP A 249 1.30 -12.54 1.82
C ASP A 249 2.82 -12.41 1.58
N PRO A 250 3.45 -11.28 1.86
CA PRO A 250 4.89 -11.08 1.68
C PRO A 250 5.77 -12.15 2.33
N VAL A 251 5.34 -12.71 3.47
CA VAL A 251 6.07 -13.78 4.15
C VAL A 251 6.03 -15.09 3.35
N ARG A 252 4.99 -15.31 2.57
CA ARG A 252 4.85 -16.47 1.67
C ARG A 252 5.43 -16.20 0.28
N LEU A 253 5.26 -14.97 -0.22
CA LEU A 253 5.78 -14.59 -1.54
C LEU A 253 7.29 -14.86 -1.69
N VAL A 254 8.08 -14.63 -0.63
CA VAL A 254 9.53 -14.84 -0.67
C VAL A 254 9.93 -16.33 -0.75
N GLU A 255 8.99 -17.26 -0.58
CA GLU A 255 9.22 -18.70 -0.75
C GLU A 255 9.31 -19.09 -2.24
N ASP A 256 8.73 -18.31 -3.16
CA ASP A 256 8.95 -18.48 -4.60
C ASP A 256 10.36 -18.02 -4.98
N PRO A 257 11.20 -18.89 -5.55
CA PRO A 257 12.57 -18.52 -5.94
C PRO A 257 12.66 -17.31 -6.88
N ARG A 258 11.64 -17.08 -7.72
CA ARG A 258 11.59 -15.92 -8.63
C ARG A 258 11.40 -14.63 -7.84
N HIS A 259 10.48 -14.61 -6.87
CA HIS A 259 10.26 -13.47 -6.01
C HIS A 259 11.48 -13.23 -5.09
N ALA A 260 12.07 -14.30 -4.55
CA ALA A 260 13.31 -14.22 -3.77
C ALA A 260 14.43 -13.60 -4.59
N ALA A 261 14.63 -14.03 -5.84
CA ALA A 261 15.63 -13.46 -6.74
C ALA A 261 15.36 -11.99 -7.06
N THR A 262 14.09 -11.61 -7.27
CA THR A 262 13.68 -10.22 -7.48
C THR A 262 14.04 -9.34 -6.27
N LEU A 263 13.65 -9.77 -5.06
CA LEU A 263 13.96 -9.03 -3.84
C LEU A 263 15.46 -8.95 -3.58
N GLY A 264 16.21 -10.00 -3.92
CA GLY A 264 17.68 -10.02 -3.84
C GLY A 264 18.38 -9.10 -4.83
N GLY A 265 17.71 -8.75 -5.93
CA GLY A 265 18.20 -7.81 -6.95
C GLY A 265 17.85 -6.34 -6.72
N LEU A 266 17.14 -6.02 -5.64
CA LEU A 266 16.83 -4.63 -5.30
C LEU A 266 18.08 -3.87 -4.83
N ASN A 267 18.16 -2.59 -5.19
CA ASN A 267 19.20 -1.70 -4.67
C ASN A 267 19.02 -1.40 -3.17
N LEU A 268 17.78 -1.49 -2.69
CA LEU A 268 17.40 -1.35 -1.28
C LEU A 268 16.10 -2.13 -1.03
N LEU A 269 16.10 -2.95 0.02
CA LEU A 269 14.90 -3.49 0.66
C LEU A 269 14.95 -3.07 2.13
N PHE A 270 14.21 -2.03 2.47
CA PHE A 270 14.08 -1.51 3.83
C PHE A 270 12.73 -1.90 4.42
N ILE A 271 12.72 -2.46 5.61
CA ILE A 271 11.53 -2.92 6.33
C ILE A 271 11.61 -2.39 7.74
N ASP A 272 10.55 -1.76 8.25
CA ASP A 272 10.47 -1.42 9.66
C ASP A 272 9.06 -1.59 10.24
N ALA A 273 8.96 -1.67 11.56
CA ALA A 273 7.70 -1.69 12.28
C ALA A 273 7.89 -1.20 13.73
N GLY A 274 6.83 -0.61 14.29
CA GLY A 274 6.78 -0.28 15.71
C GLY A 274 6.69 -1.53 16.59
N THR A 275 7.43 -1.60 17.69
CA THR A 275 7.44 -2.77 18.59
C THR A 275 6.10 -3.00 19.31
N ARG A 276 5.23 -1.98 19.34
CA ARG A 276 3.90 -2.01 19.96
C ARG A 276 2.77 -1.84 18.93
N ASP A 277 3.01 -2.28 17.68
CA ASP A 277 2.03 -2.21 16.61
C ASP A 277 0.80 -3.04 16.98
N GLU A 278 -0.36 -2.40 17.07
CA GLU A 278 -1.63 -3.00 17.48
C GLU A 278 -2.24 -3.96 16.45
N TYR A 279 -1.79 -3.90 15.20
CA TYR A 279 -2.14 -4.84 14.13
C TYR A 279 -1.17 -6.01 14.03
N HIS A 280 -0.21 -6.11 14.97
CA HIS A 280 0.78 -7.19 15.05
C HIS A 280 1.76 -7.27 13.86
N LEU A 281 1.93 -6.18 13.11
CA LEU A 281 2.74 -6.14 11.88
C LEU A 281 4.24 -6.29 12.14
N GLN A 282 4.72 -5.97 13.34
CA GLN A 282 6.10 -6.26 13.76
C GLN A 282 6.42 -7.77 13.70
N TRP A 283 5.44 -8.63 13.96
CA TRP A 283 5.66 -10.08 13.88
C TRP A 283 5.81 -10.55 12.44
N GLY A 284 5.03 -9.96 11.52
CA GLY A 284 5.18 -10.20 10.09
C GLY A 284 6.54 -9.71 9.59
N ALA A 285 6.96 -8.50 9.97
CA ALA A 285 8.26 -7.93 9.61
C ALA A 285 9.43 -8.80 10.09
N ARG A 286 9.38 -9.29 11.34
CA ARG A 286 10.37 -10.24 11.90
C ARG A 286 10.42 -11.56 11.11
N ARG A 287 9.25 -12.12 10.76
CA ARG A 287 9.16 -13.37 9.98
C ARG A 287 9.74 -13.19 8.58
N LEU A 288 9.38 -12.10 7.89
CA LEU A 288 9.94 -11.79 6.57
C LEU A 288 11.44 -11.60 6.65
N ALA A 289 11.93 -10.76 7.58
CA ALA A 289 13.37 -10.52 7.75
C ALA A 289 14.14 -11.81 8.10
N SER A 290 13.56 -12.71 8.89
CA SER A 290 14.15 -14.01 9.19
C SER A 290 14.30 -14.88 7.92
N ARG A 291 13.27 -14.92 7.06
CA ARG A 291 13.30 -15.66 5.80
C ARG A 291 14.30 -15.06 4.80
N LEU A 292 14.30 -13.73 4.66
CA LEU A 292 15.26 -13.02 3.80
C LEU A 292 16.71 -13.33 4.22
N ARG A 293 16.98 -13.34 5.55
CA ARG A 293 18.30 -13.74 6.09
C ARG A 293 18.66 -15.17 5.74
N ALA A 294 17.72 -16.10 5.91
CA ALA A 294 17.95 -17.52 5.60
C ALA A 294 18.23 -17.76 4.11
N LEU A 295 17.67 -16.93 3.24
CA LEU A 295 17.88 -16.97 1.80
C LEU A 295 19.10 -16.14 1.34
N GLY A 296 19.80 -15.47 2.24
CA GLY A 296 20.94 -14.61 1.91
C GLY A 296 20.55 -13.34 1.13
N ILE A 297 19.29 -12.89 1.23
CA ILE A 297 18.78 -11.71 0.53
C ILE A 297 19.15 -10.45 1.32
N PRO A 298 19.90 -9.49 0.71
CA PRO A 298 20.26 -8.24 1.35
C PRO A 298 19.01 -7.43 1.71
N HIS A 299 18.89 -7.01 2.95
CA HIS A 299 17.80 -6.16 3.44
C HIS A 299 18.21 -5.42 4.70
N GLU A 300 17.50 -4.33 4.97
CA GLU A 300 17.58 -3.61 6.24
C GLU A 300 16.27 -3.83 7.00
N HIS A 301 16.36 -4.24 8.28
CA HIS A 301 15.21 -4.38 9.15
C HIS A 301 15.45 -3.60 10.43
N GLU A 302 14.53 -2.67 10.72
CA GLU A 302 14.57 -1.84 11.91
C GLU A 302 13.28 -1.99 12.73
N GLU A 303 13.39 -1.92 14.04
CA GLU A 303 12.27 -1.79 14.95
C GLU A 303 12.43 -0.52 15.78
N PHE A 304 11.33 0.13 16.09
CA PHE A 304 11.32 1.36 16.88
C PHE A 304 10.22 1.30 17.95
N ASP A 305 10.46 2.00 19.07
CA ASP A 305 9.52 1.98 20.21
C ASP A 305 8.31 2.87 19.97
N ASP A 306 7.35 2.38 19.18
CA ASP A 306 6.10 3.06 18.89
C ASP A 306 5.00 2.05 18.50
N SER A 307 3.77 2.57 18.27
CA SER A 307 2.59 1.86 17.80
C SER A 307 2.49 1.87 16.26
N HIS A 308 1.32 1.52 15.71
CA HIS A 308 1.06 1.61 14.27
C HIS A 308 0.84 3.06 13.82
N SER A 309 0.11 3.85 14.61
CA SER A 309 -0.35 5.19 14.21
C SER A 309 0.69 6.29 14.49
N GLY A 310 0.63 7.41 13.74
CA GLY A 310 1.49 8.57 13.99
C GLY A 310 2.96 8.42 13.57
N THR A 311 3.32 7.34 12.88
CA THR A 311 4.71 6.97 12.57
C THR A 311 5.24 7.53 11.25
N SER A 312 4.60 8.58 10.68
CA SER A 312 5.03 9.20 9.42
C SER A 312 6.47 9.76 9.47
N TYR A 313 7.01 10.04 10.67
CA TYR A 313 8.40 10.44 10.84
C TYR A 313 9.41 9.38 10.37
N ARG A 314 8.99 8.11 10.19
CA ARG A 314 9.85 7.06 9.65
C ARG A 314 10.24 7.29 8.19
N TYR A 315 9.47 8.09 7.47
CA TYR A 315 9.87 8.55 6.13
C TYR A 315 11.15 9.40 6.16
N ASP A 316 11.53 10.01 7.29
CA ASP A 316 12.82 10.70 7.46
C ASP A 316 14.01 9.74 7.34
N VAL A 317 13.81 8.46 7.64
CA VAL A 317 14.82 7.40 7.53
C VAL A 317 14.82 6.82 6.12
N SER A 318 13.65 6.45 5.61
CA SER A 318 13.54 5.67 4.38
C SER A 318 13.69 6.48 3.10
N LEU A 319 13.14 7.71 3.01
CA LEU A 319 13.21 8.50 1.78
C LEU A 319 14.64 8.87 1.38
N PRO A 320 15.54 9.30 2.32
CA PRO A 320 16.95 9.47 2.02
C PRO A 320 17.63 8.19 1.49
N LYS A 321 17.36 7.05 2.13
CA LYS A 321 17.93 5.74 1.72
C LYS A 321 17.45 5.36 0.31
N LEU A 322 16.14 5.51 0.04
CA LEU A 322 15.55 5.23 -1.28
C LEU A 322 16.14 6.12 -2.37
N SER A 323 16.15 7.44 -2.16
CA SER A 323 16.64 8.38 -3.16
C SER A 323 18.11 8.13 -3.50
N ALA A 324 18.95 7.82 -2.51
CA ALA A 324 20.36 7.47 -2.71
C ALA A 324 20.53 6.11 -3.43
N ALA A 325 19.73 5.09 -3.07
CA ALA A 325 19.80 3.77 -3.68
C ALA A 325 19.39 3.77 -5.16
N LEU A 326 18.45 4.61 -5.55
CA LEU A 326 17.96 4.72 -6.91
C LEU A 326 18.89 5.49 -7.86
N ARG A 327 19.88 6.20 -7.34
CA ARG A 327 20.92 6.89 -8.13
C ARG A 327 22.09 5.99 -8.54
N ARG A 328 22.24 4.86 -7.88
CA ARG A 328 23.23 3.84 -8.19
C ARG A 328 22.76 3.00 -9.38
#